data_8d8ea5a1f66d3c40d1f2169092a4e2a0
#
_entry.id   8d8ea5a1f66d3c40d1f2169092a4e2a0
#
_cell.length_a   1.000
_cell.length_b   1.000
_cell.length_c   1.000
_cell.angle_alpha   90.00
_cell.angle_beta   90.00
_cell.angle_gamma   90.00
#
_symmetry.space_group_name_H-M   'P 1'
#
loop_
_entity.id
_entity.type
_entity.pdbx_description
1 polymer ?
#
loop_
_entity_poly.entity_id
_entity_poly.type
_entity_poly.pdbx_seq_one_letter_code
_entity_poly.pdbx_strand_id
1 'polypeptide(L)'
;MTTELRLYTVNKGMMDEWIAAFNKYIMPTSDKFGICIHFGFVNAPQNEWIWCRSYDSKEVMDAYMASPDRAAYADITGRCVAKTEVRTVDLKLGEISVANKAMATA
;
A
#
# COMPACT_ATOMS: atom_id res chain seq x y z
N MET A 1 12.30 9.94 -5.43
CA MET A 1 11.44 9.02 -4.67
C MET A 1 10.12 9.69 -4.35
N THR A 2 9.04 8.97 -4.50
CA THR A 2 7.69 9.46 -4.18
C THR A 2 7.15 8.70 -2.97
N THR A 3 6.57 9.44 -2.03
CA THR A 3 5.95 8.86 -0.83
C THR A 3 4.47 9.22 -0.82
N GLU A 4 3.63 8.22 -0.58
CA GLU A 4 2.18 8.37 -0.55
C GLU A 4 1.62 7.91 0.78
N LEU A 5 0.80 8.76 1.39
CA LEU A 5 -0.06 8.37 2.49
C LEU A 5 -1.42 8.02 1.88
N ARG A 6 -1.89 6.81 2.15
CA ARG A 6 -3.12 6.29 1.54
C ARG A 6 -4.14 5.98 2.63
N LEU A 7 -5.34 6.52 2.45
CA LEU A 7 -6.43 6.38 3.41
C LEU A 7 -7.57 5.63 2.73
N TYR A 8 -7.77 4.38 3.15
CA TYR A 8 -8.79 3.52 2.58
C TYR A 8 -9.95 3.39 3.55
N THR A 9 -11.16 3.66 3.07
CA THR A 9 -12.36 3.29 3.81
C THR A 9 -12.70 1.85 3.43
N VAL A 10 -12.65 0.96 4.41
CA VAL A 10 -12.94 -0.46 4.21
C VAL A 10 -14.41 -0.70 4.51
N ASN A 11 -15.05 -1.55 3.72
CA ASN A 11 -16.44 -1.90 3.95
C ASN A 11 -16.64 -2.54 5.32
N LYS A 12 -17.76 -2.25 5.96
CA LYS A 12 -18.06 -2.72 7.30
C LYS A 12 -17.94 -4.25 7.38
N GLY A 13 -17.20 -4.71 8.39
CA GLY A 13 -17.00 -6.13 8.65
C GLY A 13 -15.93 -6.79 7.78
N MET A 14 -15.25 -6.03 6.90
CA MET A 14 -14.28 -6.61 5.96
C MET A 14 -12.82 -6.28 6.29
N MET A 15 -12.57 -5.63 7.43
CA MET A 15 -11.20 -5.21 7.77
C MET A 15 -10.25 -6.40 7.92
N ASP A 16 -10.67 -7.46 8.60
CA ASP A 16 -9.81 -8.64 8.79
C ASP A 16 -9.48 -9.32 7.46
N GLU A 17 -10.48 -9.44 6.58
CA GLU A 17 -10.28 -9.99 5.25
C GLU A 17 -9.33 -9.10 4.41
N TRP A 18 -9.51 -7.79 4.52
CA TRP A 18 -8.65 -6.83 3.84
C TRP A 18 -7.19 -6.93 4.31
N ILE A 19 -6.96 -6.98 5.62
CA ILE A 19 -5.62 -7.10 6.18
C ILE A 19 -4.97 -8.42 5.74
N ALA A 20 -5.72 -9.52 5.77
CA ALA A 20 -5.23 -10.81 5.29
C ALA A 20 -4.81 -10.75 3.81
N ALA A 21 -5.63 -10.12 2.97
CA ALA A 21 -5.33 -9.94 1.55
C ALA A 21 -4.13 -9.02 1.34
N PHE A 22 -4.03 -7.96 2.14
CA PHE A 22 -2.91 -7.03 2.10
C PHE A 22 -1.59 -7.77 2.36
N ASN A 23 -1.55 -8.57 3.40
CA ASN A 23 -0.36 -9.35 3.75
C ASN A 23 -0.04 -10.43 2.72
N LYS A 24 -1.05 -11.07 2.16
CA LYS A 24 -0.87 -12.18 1.22
C LYS A 24 -0.46 -11.71 -0.17
N TYR A 25 -1.00 -10.60 -0.65
CA TYR A 25 -0.85 -10.16 -2.04
C TYR A 25 -0.11 -8.84 -2.18
N ILE A 26 -0.51 -7.82 -1.42
CA ILE A 26 0.02 -6.47 -1.62
C ILE A 26 1.45 -6.35 -1.13
N MET A 27 1.76 -6.93 0.04
CA MET A 27 3.12 -6.91 0.57
C MET A 27 4.12 -7.61 -0.37
N PRO A 28 3.89 -8.88 -0.78
CA PRO A 28 4.85 -9.55 -1.67
C PRO A 28 4.96 -8.90 -3.04
N THR A 29 3.85 -8.44 -3.61
CA THR A 29 3.88 -7.79 -4.93
C THR A 29 4.63 -6.46 -4.86
N SER A 30 4.39 -5.68 -3.83
CA SER A 30 5.11 -4.43 -3.62
C SER A 30 6.61 -4.67 -3.47
N ASP A 31 6.98 -5.68 -2.71
CA ASP A 31 8.38 -6.06 -2.51
C ASP A 31 9.06 -6.42 -3.83
N LYS A 32 8.37 -7.19 -4.67
CA LYS A 32 8.86 -7.60 -5.99
C LYS A 32 9.19 -6.39 -6.89
N PHE A 33 8.43 -5.32 -6.79
CA PHE A 33 8.63 -4.11 -7.60
C PHE A 33 9.47 -3.04 -6.91
N GLY A 34 10.02 -3.33 -5.74
CA GLY A 34 10.83 -2.37 -5.01
C GLY A 34 10.02 -1.24 -4.37
N ILE A 35 8.72 -1.46 -4.17
CA ILE A 35 7.84 -0.51 -3.48
C ILE A 35 7.92 -0.80 -1.98
N CYS A 36 8.33 0.20 -1.20
CA CYS A 36 8.48 0.05 0.24
C CYS A 36 7.20 0.47 0.95
N ILE A 37 6.61 -0.46 1.70
CA ILE A 37 5.46 -0.17 2.57
C ILE A 37 6.00 0.05 3.97
N HIS A 38 5.83 1.26 4.48
CA HIS A 38 6.44 1.69 5.75
C HIS A 38 5.62 1.30 6.97
N PHE A 39 4.30 1.44 6.89
CA PHE A 39 3.41 1.13 8.00
C PHE A 39 1.97 0.98 7.52
N GLY A 40 1.15 0.37 8.36
CA GLY A 40 -0.29 0.32 8.20
C GLY A 40 -0.97 0.43 9.56
N PHE A 41 -2.02 1.23 9.63
CA PHE A 41 -2.81 1.43 10.84
C PHE A 41 -4.28 1.17 10.58
N VAL A 42 -4.97 0.66 11.60
CA VAL A 42 -6.43 0.55 11.59
C VAL A 42 -7.01 1.66 12.46
N ASN A 43 -7.93 2.44 11.89
CA ASN A 43 -8.80 3.32 12.63
C ASN A 43 -10.17 2.63 12.71
N ALA A 44 -10.37 1.82 13.75
CA ALA A 44 -11.54 0.95 13.86
C ALA A 44 -12.88 1.71 13.88
N PRO A 45 -13.03 2.81 14.63
CA PRO A 45 -14.30 3.54 14.66
C PRO A 45 -14.79 4.02 13.29
N GLN A 46 -13.87 4.21 12.34
CA GLN A 46 -14.19 4.72 11.01
C GLN A 46 -13.99 3.70 9.89
N ASN A 47 -13.72 2.45 10.24
CA ASN A 47 -13.41 1.39 9.26
C ASN A 47 -12.33 1.84 8.28
N GLU A 48 -11.27 2.44 8.79
CA GLU A 48 -10.23 3.03 7.96
C GLU A 48 -8.92 2.26 8.08
N TRP A 49 -8.29 2.01 6.94
CA TRP A 49 -6.94 1.48 6.81
C TRP A 49 -6.04 2.58 6.30
N ILE A 50 -5.04 2.97 7.09
CA ILE A 50 -4.12 4.06 6.75
C ILE A 50 -2.74 3.44 6.55
N TRP A 51 -2.16 3.65 5.38
CA TRP A 51 -0.86 3.07 5.08
C TRP A 51 0.00 4.03 4.27
N CYS A 52 1.29 3.76 4.25
CA CYS A 52 2.28 4.62 3.60
C CYS A 52 3.20 3.78 2.76
N ARG A 53 3.45 4.23 1.54
CA ARG A 53 4.41 3.57 0.65
C ARG A 53 5.30 4.57 -0.05
N SER A 54 6.52 4.13 -0.41
CA SER A 54 7.45 4.90 -1.23
C SER A 54 7.92 4.06 -2.41
N TYR A 55 8.20 4.73 -3.52
CA TYR A 55 8.74 4.10 -4.72
C TYR A 55 9.67 5.07 -5.44
N ASP A 56 10.63 4.54 -6.22
CA ASP A 56 11.70 5.33 -6.80
C ASP A 56 11.24 6.22 -7.94
N SER A 57 10.38 5.71 -8.83
CA SER A 57 10.03 6.43 -10.05
C SER A 57 8.63 6.10 -10.52
N LYS A 58 8.12 6.94 -11.41
CA LYS A 58 6.85 6.70 -12.09
C LYS A 58 6.87 5.39 -12.88
N GLU A 59 8.00 5.05 -13.48
CA GLU A 59 8.16 3.83 -14.26
C GLU A 59 7.95 2.57 -13.40
N VAL A 60 8.46 2.58 -12.17
CA VAL A 60 8.24 1.50 -11.21
C VAL A 60 6.75 1.34 -10.93
N MET A 61 6.07 2.45 -10.64
CA MET A 61 4.64 2.42 -10.34
C MET A 61 3.82 1.99 -11.55
N ASP A 62 4.16 2.46 -12.74
CA ASP A 62 3.48 2.06 -13.97
C ASP A 62 3.63 0.56 -14.23
N ALA A 63 4.82 0.01 -14.01
CA ALA A 63 5.07 -1.43 -14.15
C ALA A 63 4.25 -2.24 -13.14
N TYR A 64 4.20 -1.79 -11.90
CA TYR A 64 3.39 -2.42 -10.86
C TYR A 64 1.90 -2.42 -11.23
N MET A 65 1.38 -1.27 -11.64
CA MET A 65 -0.04 -1.12 -11.98
C MET A 65 -0.45 -1.99 -13.17
N ALA A 66 0.47 -2.23 -14.10
CA ALA A 66 0.23 -3.06 -15.29
C ALA A 66 0.51 -4.55 -15.05
N SER A 67 1.03 -4.93 -13.88
CA SER A 67 1.47 -6.30 -13.65
C SER A 67 0.31 -7.28 -13.48
N PRO A 68 0.47 -8.53 -13.95
CA PRO A 68 -0.50 -9.59 -13.68
C PRO A 68 -0.63 -9.89 -12.18
N ASP A 69 0.44 -9.70 -11.42
CA ASP A 69 0.42 -9.92 -9.97
C ASP A 69 -0.57 -8.98 -9.28
N ARG A 70 -0.58 -7.70 -9.70
CA ARG A 70 -1.55 -6.74 -9.17
C ARG A 70 -2.97 -7.07 -9.62
N ALA A 71 -3.15 -7.44 -10.86
CA ALA A 71 -4.46 -7.82 -11.39
C ALA A 71 -5.08 -9.00 -10.64
N ALA A 72 -4.26 -9.90 -10.11
CA ALA A 72 -4.71 -11.09 -9.41
C ALA A 72 -5.49 -10.78 -8.11
N TYR A 73 -5.29 -9.62 -7.50
CA TYR A 73 -6.01 -9.25 -6.27
C TYR A 73 -6.95 -8.05 -6.44
N ALA A 74 -7.19 -7.61 -7.67
CA ALA A 74 -8.05 -6.45 -7.94
C ALA A 74 -9.47 -6.67 -7.44
N ASP A 75 -10.02 -7.89 -7.57
CA ASP A 75 -11.38 -8.22 -7.10
C ASP A 75 -11.51 -8.08 -5.59
N ILE A 76 -10.50 -8.53 -4.84
CA ILE A 76 -10.50 -8.42 -3.38
C ILE A 76 -10.47 -6.96 -2.96
N THR A 77 -9.63 -6.16 -3.60
CA THR A 77 -9.55 -4.72 -3.33
C THR A 77 -10.90 -4.06 -3.61
N GLY A 78 -11.49 -4.34 -4.77
CA GLY A 78 -12.79 -3.76 -5.15
C GLY A 78 -13.92 -4.14 -4.20
N ARG A 79 -13.86 -5.34 -3.61
CA ARG A 79 -14.88 -5.83 -2.68
C ARG A 79 -14.71 -5.27 -1.28
N CYS A 80 -13.46 -5.12 -0.82
CA CYS A 80 -13.17 -4.68 0.55
C CYS A 80 -13.12 -3.17 0.72
N VAL A 81 -12.62 -2.44 -0.29
CA VAL A 81 -12.34 -1.01 -0.18
C VAL A 81 -13.42 -0.20 -0.87
N ALA A 82 -14.14 0.60 -0.08
CA ALA A 82 -15.23 1.44 -0.56
C ALA A 82 -14.72 2.77 -1.12
N LYS A 83 -13.65 3.31 -0.53
CA LYS A 83 -13.13 4.63 -0.90
C LYS A 83 -11.62 4.67 -0.69
N THR A 84 -10.93 5.31 -1.62
CA THR A 84 -9.48 5.49 -1.56
C THR A 84 -9.17 6.98 -1.64
N GLU A 85 -8.39 7.48 -0.69
CA GLU A 85 -7.81 8.82 -0.73
C GLU A 85 -6.30 8.70 -0.70
N VAL A 86 -5.62 9.50 -1.51
CA VAL A 86 -4.15 9.47 -1.62
C VAL A 86 -3.61 10.86 -1.38
N ARG A 87 -2.56 10.94 -0.56
CA ARG A 87 -1.81 12.17 -0.35
C ARG A 87 -0.36 11.91 -0.72
N THR A 88 0.17 12.67 -1.67
CA THR A 88 1.61 12.68 -1.92
C THR A 88 2.23 13.59 -0.88
N VAL A 89 3.20 13.06 -0.14
CA VAL A 89 3.73 13.72 1.06
C VAL A 89 5.26 13.76 1.03
N ASP A 90 5.82 14.76 1.72
CA ASP A 90 7.26 14.86 1.94
C ASP A 90 7.54 14.76 3.44
N LEU A 91 8.51 13.94 3.80
CA LEU A 91 8.92 13.84 5.20
C LEU A 91 9.68 15.11 5.60
N LYS A 92 9.23 15.77 6.68
CA LYS A 92 9.86 16.97 7.21
C LYS A 92 10.36 16.79 8.63
N LEU A 93 9.85 15.79 9.34
CA LEU A 93 10.23 15.53 10.73
C LEU A 93 10.21 14.02 10.97
N GLY A 94 11.25 13.50 11.60
CA GLY A 94 11.35 12.07 11.87
C GLY A 94 12.05 11.33 10.74
N GLU A 95 11.80 10.02 10.66
CA GLU A 95 12.41 9.14 9.66
C GLU A 95 11.41 8.20 9.05
N ILE A 96 11.57 7.93 7.75
CA ILE A 96 10.91 6.81 7.10
C ILE A 96 11.96 5.73 6.91
N SER A 97 11.76 4.59 7.57
CA SER A 97 12.65 3.45 7.42
C SER A 97 12.46 2.81 6.06
N VAL A 98 13.55 2.60 5.34
CA VAL A 98 13.54 1.82 4.09
C VAL A 98 13.66 0.35 4.49
N ALA A 99 12.56 -0.21 4.99
CA ALA A 99 12.53 -1.58 5.53
C ALA A 99 12.40 -2.64 4.45
N ASN A 100 11.90 -2.29 3.28
CA ASN A 100 11.73 -3.21 2.16
C ASN A 100 13.11 -3.54 1.58
N LYS A 101 13.39 -4.85 1.46
CA LYS A 101 14.70 -5.33 1.00
C LYS A 101 15.07 -4.82 -0.38
N ALA A 102 14.11 -4.72 -1.29
CA ALA A 102 14.38 -4.26 -2.64
C ALA A 102 14.87 -2.82 -2.66
N MET A 103 14.33 -1.96 -1.81
CA MET A 103 14.78 -0.58 -1.67
C MET A 103 16.05 -0.48 -0.82
N ALA A 104 16.17 -1.29 0.22
CA ALA A 104 17.31 -1.26 1.13
C ALA A 104 18.60 -1.71 0.45
N THR A 105 18.52 -2.55 -0.57
CA THR A 105 19.68 -3.06 -1.30
C THR A 105 20.00 -2.27 -2.56
N ALA A 106 19.17 -1.34 -2.91
CA ALA A 106 19.35 -0.50 -4.10
C ALA A 106 20.42 0.64 -3.86
#